data_8eff2565477a20775621b0092c3a3c14
#
_entry.id   8eff2565477a20775621b0092c3a3c14
#
_cell.length_a   1.000
_cell.length_b   1.000
_cell.length_c   1.000
_cell.angle_alpha   90.00
_cell.angle_beta   90.00
_cell.angle_gamma   90.00
#
_symmetry.space_group_name_H-M   'P 1'
#
loop_
_entity.id
_entity.type
_entity.pdbx_description
1 polymer ?
#
loop_
_entity_poly.entity_id
_entity_poly.type
_entity_poly.pdbx_seq_one_letter_code
_entity_poly.pdbx_strand_id
1 'polypeptide(L)'
;NNNTISECSNYGINVQSINNDTTISYNYISAKGNAPINIAAHSNYLLTVVKNTLCGSASLNGMQLSKCNVAISDNDITDFKYGIAASSSVSGAISNNIYNDIANKDLSINDTDQKICGTVTDLTCSMNTARNQATLSWKKVKGISGYEVQYSTTDHFSGKSTKQLGKGQTSYALQDLPKGKTIYYRVRAYRSFGNLSI
;
A
#
# COMPACT_ATOMS: atom_id res chain seq x y z
N ASN A 1 2.33 -18.20 -6.30
CA ASN A 1 3.31 -17.72 -5.32
C ASN A 1 4.67 -18.39 -5.55
N ASN A 2 5.77 -17.67 -5.26
CA ASN A 2 7.16 -18.15 -5.36
C ASN A 2 7.56 -18.60 -6.79
N ASN A 3 7.12 -17.87 -7.82
CA ASN A 3 7.47 -18.18 -9.20
C ASN A 3 8.46 -17.16 -9.75
N THR A 4 9.28 -17.62 -10.71
CA THR A 4 10.04 -16.74 -11.60
C THR A 4 9.39 -16.77 -12.97
N ILE A 5 8.95 -15.61 -13.43
CA ILE A 5 8.29 -15.40 -14.73
C ILE A 5 9.13 -14.35 -15.45
N SER A 6 9.78 -14.70 -16.53
CA SER A 6 10.73 -13.81 -17.18
C SER A 6 10.45 -13.61 -18.65
N GLU A 7 10.88 -12.43 -19.15
CA GLU A 7 10.89 -12.05 -20.55
C GLU A 7 9.53 -12.13 -21.26
N CYS A 8 8.44 -11.90 -20.52
CA CYS A 8 7.10 -11.97 -21.07
C CYS A 8 6.90 -10.93 -22.19
N SER A 9 6.50 -11.38 -23.36
CA SER A 9 6.13 -10.52 -24.49
C SER A 9 4.74 -9.87 -24.31
N ASN A 10 3.96 -10.37 -23.36
CA ASN A 10 2.69 -9.81 -22.92
C ASN A 10 2.73 -9.67 -21.39
N TYR A 11 1.63 -9.87 -20.67
CA TYR A 11 1.59 -9.85 -19.21
C TYR A 11 2.30 -11.08 -18.60
N GLY A 12 3.03 -10.87 -17.50
CA GLY A 12 3.55 -11.99 -16.71
C GLY A 12 2.41 -12.69 -15.95
N ILE A 13 1.57 -11.91 -15.27
CA ILE A 13 0.33 -12.38 -14.64
C ILE A 13 -0.82 -11.53 -15.12
N ASN A 14 -1.86 -12.16 -15.68
CA ASN A 14 -3.07 -11.49 -16.14
C ASN A 14 -4.29 -12.04 -15.41
N VAL A 15 -4.95 -11.19 -14.61
CA VAL A 15 -6.14 -11.55 -13.83
C VAL A 15 -7.35 -10.84 -14.43
N GLN A 16 -8.28 -11.58 -15.02
CA GLN A 16 -9.48 -11.04 -15.64
C GLN A 16 -10.76 -11.29 -14.84
N SER A 17 -10.76 -12.31 -14.00
CA SER A 17 -11.83 -12.56 -13.03
C SER A 17 -11.33 -13.35 -11.83
N ILE A 18 -11.95 -13.11 -10.69
CA ILE A 18 -11.77 -13.90 -9.47
C ILE A 18 -13.14 -14.16 -8.84
N ASN A 19 -13.31 -15.31 -8.21
CA ASN A 19 -14.55 -15.73 -7.56
C ASN A 19 -14.39 -15.92 -6.04
N ASN A 20 -13.23 -15.60 -5.51
CA ASN A 20 -12.90 -15.55 -4.09
C ASN A 20 -11.71 -14.61 -3.86
N ASP A 21 -11.37 -14.32 -2.62
CA ASP A 21 -10.17 -13.60 -2.27
C ASP A 21 -8.93 -14.34 -2.75
N THR A 22 -8.05 -13.62 -3.42
CA THR A 22 -6.90 -14.18 -4.14
C THR A 22 -5.62 -13.46 -3.78
N THR A 23 -4.50 -14.18 -3.71
CA THR A 23 -3.18 -13.60 -3.39
C THR A 23 -2.14 -13.91 -4.47
N ILE A 24 -1.42 -12.87 -4.91
CA ILE A 24 -0.21 -12.94 -5.74
C ILE A 24 0.96 -12.49 -4.86
N SER A 25 1.89 -13.40 -4.53
CA SER A 25 2.97 -13.07 -3.61
C SER A 25 4.28 -13.78 -3.89
N TYR A 26 5.38 -13.13 -3.51
CA TYR A 26 6.75 -13.66 -3.60
C TYR A 26 7.16 -14.09 -5.01
N ASN A 27 6.66 -13.44 -6.06
CA ASN A 27 7.06 -13.74 -7.42
C ASN A 27 8.14 -12.75 -7.87
N TYR A 28 9.08 -13.25 -8.67
CA TYR A 28 9.92 -12.41 -9.51
C TYR A 28 9.33 -12.38 -10.91
N ILE A 29 9.00 -11.20 -11.43
CA ILE A 29 8.36 -11.05 -12.74
C ILE A 29 9.10 -10.00 -13.56
N SER A 30 9.68 -10.39 -14.70
CA SER A 30 10.23 -9.46 -15.67
C SER A 30 9.43 -9.48 -16.97
N ALA A 31 9.15 -8.30 -17.50
CA ALA A 31 8.36 -8.15 -18.71
C ALA A 31 9.06 -7.24 -19.73
N LYS A 32 8.91 -7.57 -21.03
CA LYS A 32 9.46 -6.82 -22.16
C LYS A 32 8.40 -6.17 -23.02
N GLY A 33 7.18 -6.71 -23.06
CA GLY A 33 6.13 -6.28 -23.99
C GLY A 33 4.97 -5.52 -23.35
N ASN A 34 4.61 -5.85 -22.10
CA ASN A 34 3.51 -5.21 -21.38
C ASN A 34 3.77 -5.24 -19.86
N ALA A 35 2.80 -4.79 -19.04
CA ALA A 35 2.96 -4.79 -17.59
C ALA A 35 3.23 -6.21 -17.02
N PRO A 36 4.16 -6.38 -16.07
CA PRO A 36 4.34 -7.64 -15.37
C PRO A 36 3.04 -8.18 -14.77
N ILE A 37 2.24 -7.30 -14.16
CA ILE A 37 0.94 -7.68 -13.58
C ILE A 37 -0.16 -6.80 -14.16
N ASN A 38 -1.18 -7.45 -14.75
CA ASN A 38 -2.42 -6.81 -15.17
C ASN A 38 -3.60 -7.37 -14.38
N ILE A 39 -4.43 -6.50 -13.80
CA ILE A 39 -5.61 -6.86 -13.03
C ILE A 39 -6.80 -6.08 -13.58
N ALA A 40 -7.75 -6.81 -14.15
CA ALA A 40 -9.02 -6.30 -14.65
C ALA A 40 -10.16 -7.21 -14.17
N ALA A 41 -10.20 -7.49 -12.88
CA ALA A 41 -10.91 -8.64 -12.32
C ALA A 41 -12.43 -8.51 -12.27
N HIS A 42 -13.02 -7.33 -12.47
CA HIS A 42 -14.47 -7.10 -12.44
C HIS A 42 -15.16 -7.73 -11.22
N SER A 43 -14.52 -7.69 -10.05
CA SER A 43 -14.95 -8.41 -8.85
C SER A 43 -14.84 -7.53 -7.60
N ASN A 44 -15.72 -7.78 -6.64
CA ASN A 44 -15.64 -7.21 -5.29
C ASN A 44 -14.74 -8.00 -4.33
N TYR A 45 -14.31 -9.19 -4.73
CA TYR A 45 -13.35 -9.95 -3.93
C TYR A 45 -12.01 -9.25 -3.84
N LEU A 46 -11.32 -9.42 -2.72
CA LEU A 46 -10.03 -8.79 -2.49
C LEU A 46 -8.93 -9.54 -3.23
N LEU A 47 -8.16 -8.81 -4.04
CA LEU A 47 -6.92 -9.31 -4.63
C LEU A 47 -5.73 -8.69 -3.93
N THR A 48 -4.99 -9.52 -3.20
CA THR A 48 -3.78 -9.12 -2.49
C THR A 48 -2.54 -9.34 -3.36
N VAL A 49 -1.73 -8.28 -3.56
CA VAL A 49 -0.45 -8.35 -4.29
C VAL A 49 0.66 -7.90 -3.34
N VAL A 50 1.48 -8.84 -2.89
CA VAL A 50 2.42 -8.58 -1.79
C VAL A 50 3.77 -9.26 -1.98
N LYS A 51 4.85 -8.55 -1.67
CA LYS A 51 6.22 -9.07 -1.68
C LYS A 51 6.63 -9.68 -3.03
N ASN A 52 6.24 -9.04 -4.14
CA ASN A 52 6.71 -9.40 -5.46
C ASN A 52 7.83 -8.44 -5.89
N THR A 53 8.74 -8.94 -6.71
CA THR A 53 9.75 -8.14 -7.40
C THR A 53 9.37 -8.03 -8.86
N LEU A 54 9.16 -6.81 -9.35
CA LEU A 54 8.77 -6.51 -10.72
C LEU A 54 9.87 -5.70 -11.40
N CYS A 55 10.33 -6.18 -12.55
CA CYS A 55 11.33 -5.50 -13.37
C CYS A 55 10.83 -5.36 -14.81
N GLY A 56 11.13 -4.23 -15.45
CA GLY A 56 10.64 -3.99 -16.80
C GLY A 56 11.48 -3.03 -17.62
N SER A 57 10.83 -2.03 -18.18
CA SER A 57 11.46 -0.95 -18.91
C SER A 57 10.69 0.35 -18.77
N ALA A 58 11.35 1.49 -18.97
CA ALA A 58 10.77 2.83 -18.86
C ALA A 58 9.59 3.12 -19.82
N SER A 59 9.26 2.22 -20.72
CA SER A 59 8.08 2.31 -21.59
C SER A 59 6.84 1.62 -21.06
N LEU A 60 6.98 0.75 -20.05
CA LEU A 60 5.92 -0.11 -19.49
C LEU A 60 5.42 0.40 -18.14
N ASN A 61 4.27 -0.08 -17.70
CA ASN A 61 3.80 0.07 -16.32
C ASN A 61 4.16 -1.18 -15.51
N GLY A 62 4.54 -1.03 -14.24
CA GLY A 62 4.83 -2.15 -13.35
C GLY A 62 3.57 -2.97 -13.03
N MET A 63 2.47 -2.27 -12.73
CA MET A 63 1.14 -2.88 -12.60
C MET A 63 0.11 -2.05 -13.34
N GLN A 64 -0.86 -2.73 -13.96
CA GLN A 64 -2.07 -2.11 -14.54
C GLN A 64 -3.29 -2.61 -13.80
N LEU A 65 -4.13 -1.68 -13.30
CA LEU A 65 -5.27 -1.99 -12.46
C LEU A 65 -6.55 -1.35 -13.02
N SER A 66 -7.60 -2.13 -13.14
CA SER A 66 -8.94 -1.64 -13.49
C SER A 66 -10.03 -2.53 -12.90
N LYS A 67 -11.15 -1.92 -12.50
CA LYS A 67 -12.36 -2.61 -12.05
C LYS A 67 -12.08 -3.70 -11.00
N CYS A 68 -11.28 -3.41 -9.99
CA CYS A 68 -10.85 -4.39 -8.99
C CYS A 68 -10.79 -3.78 -7.59
N ASN A 69 -10.86 -4.65 -6.58
CA ASN A 69 -10.62 -4.33 -5.18
C ASN A 69 -9.28 -4.94 -4.77
N VAL A 70 -8.31 -4.12 -4.34
CA VAL A 70 -6.93 -4.55 -4.14
C VAL A 70 -6.34 -4.16 -2.79
N ALA A 71 -5.42 -5.00 -2.31
CA ALA A 71 -4.43 -4.65 -1.29
C ALA A 71 -3.04 -4.89 -1.87
N ILE A 72 -2.31 -3.81 -2.19
CA ILE A 72 -0.98 -3.88 -2.83
C ILE A 72 0.05 -3.32 -1.87
N SER A 73 0.95 -4.18 -1.38
CA SER A 73 1.97 -3.74 -0.43
C SER A 73 3.28 -4.50 -0.53
N ASP A 74 4.34 -3.84 -0.06
CA ASP A 74 5.65 -4.46 0.13
C ASP A 74 6.23 -5.08 -1.15
N ASN A 75 5.88 -4.56 -2.34
CA ASN A 75 6.45 -4.97 -3.61
C ASN A 75 7.64 -4.08 -3.96
N ASP A 76 8.64 -4.65 -4.64
CA ASP A 76 9.75 -3.95 -5.26
C ASP A 76 9.48 -3.80 -6.76
N ILE A 77 9.42 -2.55 -7.25
CA ILE A 77 8.97 -2.19 -8.60
C ILE A 77 10.03 -1.31 -9.24
N THR A 78 10.72 -1.84 -10.24
CA THR A 78 11.93 -1.23 -10.78
C THR A 78 11.89 -1.11 -12.30
N ASP A 79 12.34 0.05 -12.82
CA ASP A 79 12.51 0.34 -14.25
C ASP A 79 11.19 0.32 -15.04
N PHE A 80 10.28 1.24 -14.69
CA PHE A 80 9.00 1.39 -15.38
C PHE A 80 8.68 2.85 -15.71
N LYS A 81 7.75 3.05 -16.64
CA LYS A 81 7.15 4.37 -16.93
C LYS A 81 6.35 4.87 -15.71
N TYR A 82 5.44 4.04 -15.23
CA TYR A 82 4.74 4.18 -13.96
C TYR A 82 4.91 2.90 -13.15
N GLY A 83 5.15 3.02 -11.86
CA GLY A 83 5.20 1.85 -10.98
C GLY A 83 3.86 1.13 -10.95
N ILE A 84 2.77 1.87 -10.67
CA ILE A 84 1.40 1.36 -10.71
C ILE A 84 0.51 2.34 -11.47
N ALA A 85 -0.23 1.86 -12.46
CA ALA A 85 -1.25 2.60 -13.18
C ALA A 85 -2.65 2.06 -12.84
N ALA A 86 -3.52 2.89 -12.27
CA ALA A 86 -4.85 2.52 -11.82
C ALA A 86 -5.93 3.39 -12.45
N SER A 87 -7.06 2.79 -12.84
CA SER A 87 -8.27 3.51 -13.25
C SER A 87 -9.12 3.95 -12.05
N SER A 88 -10.10 4.84 -12.27
CA SER A 88 -11.04 5.30 -11.23
C SER A 88 -11.92 4.20 -10.63
N SER A 89 -12.02 3.08 -11.31
CA SER A 89 -12.82 1.92 -10.87
C SER A 89 -12.06 0.96 -9.94
N VAL A 90 -10.84 1.32 -9.52
CA VAL A 90 -10.06 0.57 -8.54
C VAL A 90 -10.40 1.03 -7.14
N SER A 91 -10.60 0.08 -6.24
CA SER A 91 -10.79 0.30 -4.80
C SER A 91 -9.76 -0.44 -3.96
N GLY A 92 -9.66 -0.10 -2.68
CA GLY A 92 -8.76 -0.79 -1.75
C GLY A 92 -7.59 0.07 -1.28
N ALA A 93 -6.40 -0.52 -1.15
CA ALA A 93 -5.23 0.17 -0.60
C ALA A 93 -3.93 -0.18 -1.33
N ILE A 94 -3.09 0.83 -1.53
CA ILE A 94 -1.72 0.71 -2.02
C ILE A 94 -0.79 1.32 -0.98
N SER A 95 0.19 0.57 -0.47
CA SER A 95 1.08 1.05 0.60
C SER A 95 2.42 0.31 0.64
N ASN A 96 3.45 0.96 1.19
CA ASN A 96 4.75 0.35 1.48
C ASN A 96 5.48 -0.31 0.29
N ASN A 97 5.13 0.02 -0.95
CA ASN A 97 5.88 -0.47 -2.10
C ASN A 97 7.16 0.36 -2.28
N ILE A 98 8.21 -0.29 -2.76
CA ILE A 98 9.48 0.34 -3.12
C ILE A 98 9.46 0.59 -4.63
N TYR A 99 9.83 1.79 -5.03
CA TYR A 99 9.83 2.21 -6.43
C TYR A 99 11.23 2.73 -6.78
N ASN A 100 11.88 2.07 -7.74
CA ASN A 100 13.20 2.42 -8.21
C ASN A 100 13.18 2.66 -9.72
N ASP A 101 13.94 3.64 -10.19
CA ASP A 101 14.11 3.96 -11.62
C ASP A 101 12.77 4.09 -12.37
N ILE A 102 11.80 4.79 -11.76
CA ILE A 102 10.51 5.07 -12.37
C ILE A 102 10.59 6.34 -13.21
N ALA A 103 10.41 6.22 -14.52
CA ALA A 103 10.63 7.29 -15.47
C ALA A 103 9.69 8.49 -15.26
N ASN A 104 8.43 8.25 -14.96
CA ASN A 104 7.44 9.32 -14.75
C ASN A 104 7.08 9.46 -13.26
N LYS A 105 6.23 8.58 -12.74
CA LYS A 105 5.75 8.58 -11.35
C LYS A 105 5.52 7.18 -10.83
N ASP A 106 5.72 7.02 -9.54
CA ASP A 106 5.47 5.77 -8.84
C ASP A 106 4.02 5.30 -9.01
N LEU A 107 3.09 6.26 -9.07
CA LEU A 107 1.66 5.99 -9.19
C LEU A 107 0.98 6.95 -10.19
N SER A 108 0.18 6.40 -11.10
CA SER A 108 -0.74 7.12 -11.98
C SER A 108 -2.17 6.64 -11.70
N ILE A 109 -3.11 7.58 -11.49
CA ILE A 109 -4.54 7.28 -11.34
C ILE A 109 -5.31 8.08 -12.37
N ASN A 110 -6.09 7.40 -13.23
CA ASN A 110 -6.83 7.99 -14.34
C ASN A 110 -5.92 8.85 -15.24
N ASP A 111 -4.77 8.30 -15.62
CA ASP A 111 -3.75 8.97 -16.42
C ASP A 111 -3.24 10.30 -15.83
N THR A 112 -3.49 10.54 -14.54
CA THR A 112 -3.00 11.69 -13.80
C THR A 112 -1.91 11.26 -12.82
N ASP A 113 -0.76 11.88 -12.90
CA ASP A 113 0.37 11.65 -12.01
C ASP A 113 -0.01 11.92 -10.56
N GLN A 114 0.25 10.96 -9.69
CA GLN A 114 0.01 11.08 -8.26
C GLN A 114 1.32 11.06 -7.48
N LYS A 115 1.44 11.98 -6.55
CA LYS A 115 2.55 11.99 -5.61
C LYS A 115 2.19 11.10 -4.40
N ILE A 116 3.05 10.15 -4.10
CA ILE A 116 2.94 9.35 -2.88
C ILE A 116 2.98 10.26 -1.65
N CYS A 117 2.24 9.89 -0.61
CA CYS A 117 2.24 10.63 0.64
C CYS A 117 3.63 10.72 1.24
N GLY A 118 3.97 11.89 1.77
CA GLY A 118 5.19 12.04 2.57
C GLY A 118 5.15 11.10 3.79
N THR A 119 6.32 10.64 4.20
CA THR A 119 6.47 9.82 5.40
C THR A 119 6.10 10.60 6.66
N VAL A 120 5.47 9.94 7.60
CA VAL A 120 5.28 10.49 8.95
C VAL A 120 6.63 10.53 9.65
N THR A 121 7.03 11.72 10.11
CA THR A 121 8.28 11.95 10.84
C THR A 121 8.02 12.43 12.25
N ASP A 122 9.05 12.38 13.10
CA ASP A 122 9.02 12.84 14.48
C ASP A 122 7.90 12.17 15.31
N LEU A 123 7.67 10.86 15.03
CA LEU A 123 6.72 10.06 15.80
C LEU A 123 7.26 9.86 17.22
N THR A 124 6.53 10.38 18.19
CA THR A 124 6.84 10.29 19.60
C THR A 124 5.72 9.60 20.36
N CYS A 125 6.04 9.04 21.51
CA CYS A 125 5.08 8.41 22.42
C CYS A 125 5.30 8.91 23.83
N SER A 126 4.25 9.42 24.47
CA SER A 126 4.24 9.79 25.88
C SER A 126 3.31 8.86 26.66
N MET A 127 3.82 8.20 27.68
CA MET A 127 3.07 7.26 28.52
C MET A 127 2.46 7.94 29.75
N ASN A 128 1.19 7.63 30.01
CA ASN A 128 0.55 7.89 31.29
C ASN A 128 0.24 6.55 31.97
N THR A 129 1.17 6.10 32.81
CA THR A 129 1.08 4.79 33.46
C THR A 129 -0.08 4.70 34.47
N ALA A 130 -0.45 5.81 35.09
CA ALA A 130 -1.57 5.86 36.04
C ALA A 130 -2.92 5.58 35.35
N ARG A 131 -3.04 5.90 34.07
CA ARG A 131 -4.27 5.71 33.29
C ARG A 131 -4.18 4.59 32.25
N ASN A 132 -3.06 3.86 32.18
CA ASN A 132 -2.80 2.90 31.10
C ASN A 132 -3.02 3.48 29.69
N GLN A 133 -2.52 4.68 29.46
CA GLN A 133 -2.69 5.42 28.22
C GLN A 133 -1.34 5.78 27.61
N ALA A 134 -1.30 5.86 26.29
CA ALA A 134 -0.16 6.40 25.56
C ALA A 134 -0.64 7.43 24.55
N THR A 135 -0.02 8.60 24.52
CA THR A 135 -0.28 9.62 23.51
C THR A 135 0.80 9.58 22.45
N LEU A 136 0.40 9.26 21.23
CA LEU A 136 1.25 9.35 20.04
C LEU A 136 1.16 10.76 19.48
N SER A 137 2.28 11.32 19.03
CA SER A 137 2.33 12.63 18.36
C SER A 137 3.34 12.59 17.23
N TRP A 138 3.05 13.32 16.13
CA TRP A 138 3.89 13.34 14.94
C TRP A 138 3.81 14.69 14.21
N LYS A 139 4.77 14.90 13.29
CA LYS A 139 4.81 16.11 12.46
C LYS A 139 3.75 16.06 11.36
N LYS A 140 3.09 17.19 11.13
CA LYS A 140 2.06 17.32 10.08
C LYS A 140 2.61 17.05 8.68
N VAL A 141 1.98 16.14 7.96
CA VAL A 141 2.24 15.86 6.55
C VAL A 141 1.29 16.69 5.68
N LYS A 142 1.82 17.32 4.62
CA LYS A 142 1.02 18.12 3.68
C LYS A 142 0.45 17.25 2.55
N GLY A 143 -0.69 17.68 1.97
CA GLY A 143 -1.25 17.06 0.77
C GLY A 143 -1.88 15.67 0.99
N ILE A 144 -2.33 15.36 2.19
CA ILE A 144 -2.92 14.08 2.57
C ILE A 144 -4.42 14.18 2.80
N SER A 145 -5.11 13.04 2.82
CA SER A 145 -6.51 12.91 3.23
C SER A 145 -6.65 12.66 4.71
N GLY A 146 -5.71 11.95 5.34
CA GLY A 146 -5.71 11.66 6.75
C GLY A 146 -4.52 10.83 7.21
N TYR A 147 -4.62 10.33 8.44
CA TYR A 147 -3.67 9.42 9.05
C TYR A 147 -4.35 8.12 9.46
N GLU A 148 -3.59 7.06 9.44
CA GLU A 148 -3.99 5.78 10.02
C GLU A 148 -3.02 5.40 11.12
N VAL A 149 -3.54 5.20 12.33
CA VAL A 149 -2.79 4.70 13.49
C VAL A 149 -3.10 3.22 13.63
N GLN A 150 -2.07 2.40 13.73
CA GLN A 150 -2.19 0.98 14.04
C GLN A 150 -1.38 0.66 15.28
N TYR A 151 -1.93 -0.22 16.13
CA TYR A 151 -1.23 -0.72 17.31
C TYR A 151 -1.61 -2.17 17.61
N SER A 152 -0.69 -2.90 18.23
CA SER A 152 -0.81 -4.33 18.52
C SER A 152 0.07 -4.69 19.73
N THR A 153 -0.18 -5.86 20.31
CA THR A 153 0.71 -6.48 21.31
C THR A 153 1.78 -7.36 20.65
N THR A 154 1.78 -7.49 19.32
CA THR A 154 2.77 -8.25 18.56
C THR A 154 3.50 -7.35 17.57
N ASP A 155 4.80 -7.56 17.38
CA ASP A 155 5.66 -6.77 16.49
C ASP A 155 5.28 -6.85 15.01
N HIS A 156 4.73 -7.98 14.59
CA HIS A 156 4.22 -8.21 13.24
C HIS A 156 2.78 -7.74 13.04
N PHE A 157 2.20 -7.02 14.01
CA PHE A 157 0.87 -6.43 13.96
C PHE A 157 -0.28 -7.43 13.70
N SER A 158 -0.13 -8.69 14.13
CA SER A 158 -1.24 -9.64 14.17
C SER A 158 -2.30 -9.16 15.16
N GLY A 159 -3.59 -9.25 14.81
CA GLY A 159 -4.69 -8.79 15.64
C GLY A 159 -4.65 -7.28 15.95
N LYS A 160 -4.07 -6.47 15.06
CA LYS A 160 -3.92 -5.02 15.25
C LYS A 160 -5.26 -4.31 15.38
N SER A 161 -5.29 -3.28 16.20
CA SER A 161 -6.30 -2.23 16.17
C SER A 161 -5.91 -1.15 15.16
N THR A 162 -6.88 -0.62 14.42
CA THR A 162 -6.67 0.41 13.41
C THR A 162 -7.61 1.58 13.64
N LYS A 163 -7.08 2.81 13.61
CA LYS A 163 -7.86 4.04 13.72
C LYS A 163 -7.51 5.00 12.60
N GLN A 164 -8.52 5.44 11.86
CA GLN A 164 -8.38 6.52 10.88
C GLN A 164 -8.63 7.87 11.54
N LEU A 165 -7.81 8.84 11.16
CA LEU A 165 -7.81 10.21 11.70
C LEU A 165 -7.83 11.22 10.54
N GLY A 166 -8.43 12.38 10.78
CA GLY A 166 -8.46 13.47 9.83
C GLY A 166 -7.07 14.09 9.58
N LYS A 167 -6.89 14.73 8.43
CA LYS A 167 -5.63 15.38 7.98
C LYS A 167 -5.07 16.46 8.90
N GLY A 168 -5.91 16.99 9.80
CA GLY A 168 -5.50 18.00 10.78
C GLY A 168 -5.01 17.43 12.11
N GLN A 169 -5.24 16.14 12.36
CA GLN A 169 -4.88 15.49 13.62
C GLN A 169 -3.42 15.00 13.57
N THR A 170 -2.60 15.46 14.49
CA THR A 170 -1.19 15.10 14.60
C THR A 170 -0.87 14.41 15.92
N SER A 171 -1.91 13.99 16.64
CA SER A 171 -1.80 13.18 17.85
C SER A 171 -2.99 12.25 18.02
N TYR A 172 -2.78 11.16 18.74
CA TYR A 172 -3.82 10.20 19.10
C TYR A 172 -3.50 9.52 20.44
N ALA A 173 -4.51 9.47 21.33
CA ALA A 173 -4.39 8.80 22.61
C ALA A 173 -4.87 7.34 22.50
N LEU A 174 -3.97 6.41 22.71
CA LEU A 174 -4.27 5.00 22.92
C LEU A 174 -4.77 4.86 24.36
N GLN A 175 -5.97 4.33 24.53
CA GLN A 175 -6.62 4.17 25.83
C GLN A 175 -6.72 2.68 26.19
N ASP A 176 -6.93 2.39 27.46
CA ASP A 176 -7.20 1.04 27.98
C ASP A 176 -6.14 0.01 27.56
N LEU A 177 -4.88 0.44 27.56
CA LEU A 177 -3.77 -0.42 27.18
C LEU A 177 -3.60 -1.58 28.18
N PRO A 178 -3.34 -2.81 27.72
CA PRO A 178 -3.16 -3.97 28.58
C PRO A 178 -1.92 -3.80 29.44
N LYS A 179 -2.09 -3.99 30.75
CA LYS A 179 -1.00 -3.88 31.74
C LYS A 179 0.08 -4.96 31.50
N GLY A 180 1.33 -4.58 31.64
CA GLY A 180 2.46 -5.52 31.55
C GLY A 180 2.72 -6.08 30.15
N LYS A 181 2.14 -5.47 29.11
CA LYS A 181 2.37 -5.84 27.71
C LYS A 181 3.15 -4.77 26.97
N THR A 182 4.03 -5.19 26.08
CA THR A 182 4.64 -4.28 25.11
C THR A 182 3.60 -3.93 24.05
N ILE A 183 3.50 -2.65 23.72
CA ILE A 183 2.60 -2.16 22.64
C ILE A 183 3.46 -1.67 21.49
N TYR A 184 3.27 -2.27 20.35
CA TYR A 184 3.84 -1.83 19.08
C TYR A 184 2.85 -0.92 18.39
N TYR A 185 3.32 0.20 17.86
CA TYR A 185 2.48 1.16 17.18
C TYR A 185 3.16 1.72 15.93
N ARG A 186 2.37 2.13 14.96
CA ARG A 186 2.82 2.83 13.76
C ARG A 186 1.76 3.80 13.27
N VAL A 187 2.21 4.84 12.58
CA VAL A 187 1.34 5.86 11.98
C VAL A 187 1.75 6.03 10.52
N ARG A 188 0.77 6.02 9.62
CA ARG A 188 0.99 6.39 8.23
C ARG A 188 0.06 7.54 7.83
N ALA A 189 0.53 8.37 6.92
CA ALA A 189 -0.31 9.29 6.17
C ALA A 189 -0.93 8.54 4.98
N TYR A 190 -2.15 8.93 4.55
CA TYR A 190 -2.76 8.38 3.36
C TYR A 190 -3.46 9.45 2.52
N ARG A 191 -3.60 9.18 1.23
CA ARG A 191 -4.46 9.94 0.31
C ARG A 191 -5.54 9.02 -0.24
N SER A 192 -6.75 9.58 -0.39
CA SER A 192 -7.87 8.84 -0.97
C SER A 192 -8.20 9.40 -2.36
N PHE A 193 -8.44 8.50 -3.30
CA PHE A 193 -8.91 8.78 -4.65
C PHE A 193 -10.16 7.93 -4.89
N GLY A 194 -11.34 8.51 -4.67
CA GLY A 194 -12.56 7.70 -4.61
C GLY A 194 -12.44 6.62 -3.54
N ASN A 195 -12.55 5.37 -3.93
CA ASN A 195 -12.47 4.21 -3.04
C ASN A 195 -11.05 3.63 -2.89
N LEU A 196 -10.02 4.22 -3.54
CA LEU A 196 -8.63 3.81 -3.43
C LEU A 196 -7.87 4.68 -2.43
N SER A 197 -7.14 4.06 -1.52
CA SER A 197 -6.24 4.71 -0.55
C SER A 197 -4.77 4.42 -0.89
N ILE A 198 -3.92 5.45 -0.84
CA ILE A 198 -2.46 5.34 -1.06
C ILE A 198 -1.69 5.98 0.09
#